data_d8ff964317dbd050666c858ed3c3caba
#
_entry.id   d8ff964317dbd050666c858ed3c3caba
#
_cell.length_a   1.000
_cell.length_b   1.000
_cell.length_c   1.000
_cell.angle_alpha   90.00
_cell.angle_beta   90.00
_cell.angle_gamma   90.00
#
_symmetry.space_group_name_H-M   'P 1'
#
loop_
_entity.id
_entity.type
_entity.pdbx_description
1 polymer ?
#
loop_
_entity_poly.entity_id
_entity_poly.type
_entity_poly.pdbx_seq_one_letter_code
_entity_poly.pdbx_strand_id
1 'polypeptide(L)'
;MDYKSAGVDVEAGRAFVERIRTSVEATHRPEVMGGLGGFGGMMRLPEGLRQPLLVAGTDGVGTKLELAQQHHGHHGVGIDLVAMCVNDVITSGASPLFFLEYMATGALTPDAMATEVEGISAGCRLSGCALLGGE
;
A
#
# COMPACT_ATOMS: atom_id res chain seq x y z
N MET A 1 -29.45 -14.07 4.71
CA MET A 1 -28.03 -13.94 4.33
C MET A 1 -27.68 -12.48 4.60
N ASP A 2 -26.78 -12.21 5.53
CA ASP A 2 -26.28 -10.86 5.79
C ASP A 2 -24.84 -10.73 5.29
N TYR A 3 -24.33 -9.51 5.22
CA TYR A 3 -22.98 -9.26 4.72
C TYR A 3 -21.91 -10.00 5.51
N LYS A 4 -22.08 -10.11 6.84
CA LYS A 4 -21.13 -10.76 7.72
C LYS A 4 -21.05 -12.26 7.45
N SER A 5 -22.19 -12.92 7.25
CA SER A 5 -22.26 -14.37 6.88
C SER A 5 -21.70 -14.64 5.49
N ALA A 6 -21.62 -13.63 4.62
CA ALA A 6 -21.00 -13.69 3.30
C ALA A 6 -19.51 -13.35 3.29
N GLY A 7 -18.88 -13.16 4.47
CA GLY A 7 -17.45 -12.84 4.59
C GLY A 7 -17.11 -11.34 4.57
N VAL A 8 -18.13 -10.46 4.53
CA VAL A 8 -17.92 -9.00 4.52
C VAL A 8 -18.27 -8.43 5.89
N ASP A 9 -17.26 -8.15 6.70
CA ASP A 9 -17.40 -7.52 8.02
C ASP A 9 -16.93 -6.05 7.96
N VAL A 10 -17.89 -5.14 7.84
CA VAL A 10 -17.64 -3.69 7.73
C VAL A 10 -16.97 -3.13 8.99
N GLU A 11 -17.31 -3.64 10.17
CA GLU A 11 -16.71 -3.16 11.43
C GLU A 11 -15.26 -3.65 11.56
N ALA A 12 -14.99 -4.88 11.19
CA ALA A 12 -13.62 -5.40 11.11
C ALA A 12 -12.77 -4.60 10.10
N GLY A 13 -13.35 -4.22 8.96
CA GLY A 13 -12.71 -3.36 7.98
C GLY A 13 -12.35 -1.98 8.53
N ARG A 14 -13.28 -1.35 9.27
CA ARG A 14 -13.00 -0.06 9.93
C ARG A 14 -11.92 -0.17 11.01
N ALA A 15 -11.97 -1.21 11.84
CA ALA A 15 -10.95 -1.46 12.85
C ALA A 15 -9.58 -1.72 12.21
N PHE A 16 -9.53 -2.42 11.09
CA PHE A 16 -8.32 -2.63 10.30
C PHE A 16 -7.73 -1.31 9.80
N VAL A 17 -8.54 -0.46 9.15
CA VAL A 17 -8.09 0.86 8.67
C VAL A 17 -7.54 1.71 9.81
N GLU A 18 -8.18 1.71 10.97
CA GLU A 18 -7.68 2.45 12.13
C GLU A 18 -6.34 1.92 12.63
N ARG A 19 -6.16 0.59 12.62
CA ARG A 19 -4.93 -0.06 13.04
C ARG A 19 -3.73 0.28 12.16
N ILE A 20 -3.91 0.37 10.84
CA ILE A 20 -2.83 0.67 9.89
C ILE A 20 -2.54 2.17 9.75
N ARG A 21 -3.43 3.03 10.23
CA ARG A 21 -3.38 4.49 10.05
C ARG A 21 -2.00 5.09 10.33
N THR A 22 -1.45 4.80 11.50
CA THR A 22 -0.16 5.38 11.93
C THR A 22 0.99 4.99 10.99
N SER A 23 1.05 3.74 10.54
CA SER A 23 2.11 3.27 9.64
C SER A 23 1.97 3.87 8.24
N VAL A 24 0.73 4.00 7.75
CA VAL A 24 0.43 4.62 6.45
C VAL A 24 0.76 6.12 6.48
N GLU A 25 0.25 6.86 7.45
CA GLU A 25 0.49 8.30 7.58
C GLU A 25 1.97 8.64 7.79
N ALA A 26 2.75 7.75 8.39
CA ALA A 26 4.20 7.90 8.51
C ALA A 26 4.96 7.87 7.16
N THR A 27 4.31 7.45 6.08
CA THR A 27 4.86 7.52 4.70
C THR A 27 4.52 8.82 4.01
N HIS A 28 3.57 9.61 4.54
CA HIS A 28 3.03 10.77 3.87
C HIS A 28 4.09 11.86 3.68
N ARG A 29 4.05 12.47 2.50
CA ARG A 29 4.87 13.59 2.09
C ARG A 29 4.05 14.87 2.16
N PRO A 30 4.68 16.06 2.17
CA PRO A 30 3.95 17.34 2.21
C PRO A 30 2.94 17.53 1.08
N GLU A 31 3.14 16.85 -0.03
CA GLU A 31 2.25 16.92 -1.19
C GLU A 31 0.97 16.09 -1.03
N VAL A 32 0.89 15.15 -0.07
CA VAL A 32 -0.30 14.35 0.18
C VAL A 32 -1.43 15.23 0.70
N MET A 33 -2.62 15.06 0.15
CA MET A 33 -3.81 15.81 0.51
C MET A 33 -4.89 14.88 1.05
N GLY A 34 -5.45 15.23 2.19
CA GLY A 34 -6.45 14.41 2.86
C GLY A 34 -5.82 13.34 3.74
N GLY A 35 -6.63 12.37 4.16
CA GLY A 35 -6.24 11.27 5.05
C GLY A 35 -6.71 9.93 4.55
N LEU A 36 -6.34 8.87 5.26
CA LEU A 36 -6.75 7.50 5.00
C LEU A 36 -8.27 7.32 5.25
N GLY A 37 -8.93 6.57 4.38
CA GLY A 37 -10.34 6.18 4.50
C GLY A 37 -11.28 6.85 3.49
N GLY A 38 -10.77 7.62 2.55
CA GLY A 38 -11.53 8.07 1.37
C GLY A 38 -11.54 7.03 0.24
N PHE A 39 -12.40 7.22 -0.75
CA PHE A 39 -12.47 6.35 -1.95
C PHE A 39 -11.31 6.57 -2.92
N GLY A 40 -10.48 7.55 -2.72
CA GLY A 40 -9.31 7.83 -3.54
C GLY A 40 -8.29 8.66 -2.79
N GLY A 41 -7.02 8.43 -3.09
CA GLY A 41 -5.92 9.24 -2.58
C GLY A 41 -5.67 10.47 -3.45
N MET A 42 -5.29 11.59 -2.84
CA MET A 42 -4.94 12.82 -3.54
C MET A 42 -3.53 13.26 -3.18
N MET A 43 -2.79 13.66 -4.20
CA MET A 43 -1.45 14.20 -4.04
C MET A 43 -1.18 15.31 -5.05
N ARG A 44 -0.56 16.39 -4.61
CA ARG A 44 -0.03 17.41 -5.52
C ARG A 44 1.25 16.91 -6.17
N LEU A 45 1.50 17.33 -7.39
CA LEU A 45 2.83 17.13 -7.95
C LEU A 45 3.84 18.03 -7.20
N PRO A 46 5.08 17.56 -7.00
CA PRO A 46 6.13 18.40 -6.42
C PRO A 46 6.31 19.70 -7.20
N GLU A 47 6.63 20.77 -6.49
CA GLU A 47 6.87 22.08 -7.11
C GLU A 47 8.15 22.09 -7.97
N GLY A 48 8.25 23.03 -8.89
CA GLY A 48 9.43 23.23 -9.73
C GLY A 48 9.55 22.31 -10.94
N LEU A 49 8.59 21.42 -11.16
CA LEU A 49 8.57 20.55 -12.33
C LEU A 49 8.11 21.32 -13.57
N ARG A 50 8.86 21.17 -14.65
CA ARG A 50 8.53 21.76 -15.95
C ARG A 50 8.06 20.65 -16.90
N GLN A 51 6.77 20.67 -17.27
CA GLN A 51 6.13 19.67 -18.15
C GLN A 51 6.32 18.22 -17.60
N PRO A 52 5.87 17.94 -16.39
CA PRO A 52 6.07 16.62 -15.77
C PRO A 52 5.33 15.52 -16.54
N LEU A 53 5.98 14.36 -16.65
CA LEU A 53 5.36 13.13 -17.10
C LEU A 53 5.12 12.25 -15.88
N LEU A 54 3.96 11.62 -15.81
CA LEU A 54 3.66 10.60 -14.82
C LEU A 54 3.99 9.23 -15.40
N VAL A 55 4.81 8.48 -14.69
CA VAL A 55 5.11 7.08 -14.97
C VAL A 55 4.39 6.23 -13.95
N ALA A 56 3.66 5.24 -14.40
CA ALA A 56 2.95 4.29 -13.54
C ALA A 56 3.41 2.87 -13.85
N GLY A 57 3.63 2.10 -12.81
CA GLY A 57 3.90 0.67 -12.87
C GLY A 57 3.02 -0.06 -11.86
N THR A 58 2.76 -1.33 -12.12
CA THR A 58 2.05 -2.21 -11.19
C THR A 58 2.62 -3.62 -11.32
N ASP A 59 2.82 -4.27 -10.20
CA ASP A 59 3.28 -5.65 -10.14
C ASP A 59 2.67 -6.33 -8.91
N GLY A 60 2.74 -7.65 -8.87
CA GLY A 60 2.31 -8.48 -7.75
C GLY A 60 3.45 -9.34 -7.24
N VAL A 61 3.41 -9.69 -5.94
CA VAL A 61 4.49 -10.49 -5.32
C VAL A 61 4.59 -11.93 -5.83
N GLY A 62 3.60 -12.39 -6.60
CA GLY A 62 3.60 -13.72 -7.18
C GLY A 62 3.54 -14.84 -6.14
N THR A 63 4.09 -16.01 -6.49
CA THR A 63 4.01 -17.24 -5.69
C THR A 63 4.77 -17.18 -4.36
N LYS A 64 5.69 -16.24 -4.17
CA LYS A 64 6.36 -16.08 -2.86
C LYS A 64 5.40 -15.73 -1.72
N LEU A 65 4.19 -15.24 -2.05
CA LEU A 65 3.14 -15.00 -1.06
C LEU A 65 2.75 -16.29 -0.33
N GLU A 66 2.73 -17.43 -1.01
CA GLU A 66 2.46 -18.75 -0.39
C GLU A 66 3.53 -19.10 0.66
N LEU A 67 4.79 -18.82 0.37
CA LEU A 67 5.88 -19.01 1.33
C LEU A 67 5.77 -18.06 2.52
N ALA A 68 5.42 -16.79 2.26
CA ALA A 68 5.21 -15.82 3.30
C ALA A 68 4.08 -16.22 4.26
N GLN A 69 2.99 -16.76 3.72
CA GLN A 69 1.88 -17.29 4.53
C GLN A 69 2.31 -18.48 5.40
N GLN A 70 3.09 -19.43 4.84
CA GLN A 70 3.56 -20.61 5.56
C GLN A 70 4.60 -20.27 6.65
N HIS A 71 5.40 -19.24 6.45
CA HIS A 71 6.54 -18.88 7.30
C HIS A 71 6.39 -17.56 8.03
N HIS A 72 5.17 -17.02 8.10
CA HIS A 72 4.87 -15.72 8.75
C HIS A 72 5.71 -14.55 8.22
N GLY A 73 6.04 -14.57 6.92
CA GLY A 73 6.88 -13.58 6.24
C GLY A 73 6.13 -12.34 5.73
N HIS A 74 4.96 -12.03 6.28
CA HIS A 74 4.06 -10.98 5.80
C HIS A 74 4.71 -9.59 5.71
N HIS A 75 5.50 -9.19 6.71
CA HIS A 75 6.21 -7.91 6.67
C HIS A 75 7.22 -7.84 5.53
N GLY A 76 7.99 -8.91 5.31
CA GLY A 76 8.98 -8.97 4.23
C GLY A 76 8.33 -8.89 2.85
N VAL A 77 7.22 -9.59 2.65
CA VAL A 77 6.51 -9.56 1.36
C VAL A 77 5.90 -8.19 1.06
N GLY A 78 5.50 -7.43 2.09
CA GLY A 78 5.05 -6.04 1.93
C GLY A 78 6.17 -5.13 1.42
N ILE A 79 7.39 -5.27 1.94
CA ILE A 79 8.58 -4.53 1.44
C ILE A 79 8.86 -4.93 -0.02
N ASP A 80 8.84 -6.22 -0.32
CA ASP A 80 9.10 -6.75 -1.66
C ASP A 80 8.11 -6.20 -2.69
N LEU A 81 6.83 -6.10 -2.34
CA LEU A 81 5.80 -5.54 -3.23
C LEU A 81 6.16 -4.12 -3.66
N VAL A 82 6.53 -3.27 -2.73
CA VAL A 82 6.95 -1.90 -3.05
C VAL A 82 8.24 -1.90 -3.87
N ALA A 83 9.21 -2.71 -3.50
CA ALA A 83 10.50 -2.79 -4.20
C ALA A 83 10.33 -3.19 -5.67
N MET A 84 9.47 -4.15 -5.97
CA MET A 84 9.21 -4.60 -7.34
C MET A 84 8.63 -3.45 -8.18
N CYS A 85 7.57 -2.80 -7.71
CA CYS A 85 6.94 -1.70 -8.43
C CYS A 85 7.86 -0.46 -8.56
N VAL A 86 8.59 -0.12 -7.51
CA VAL A 86 9.52 1.02 -7.52
C VAL A 86 10.67 0.77 -8.47
N ASN A 87 11.23 -0.44 -8.49
CA ASN A 87 12.31 -0.79 -9.41
C ASN A 87 11.89 -0.63 -10.88
N ASP A 88 10.67 -0.99 -11.23
CA ASP A 88 10.15 -0.79 -12.58
C ASP A 88 10.06 0.71 -12.92
N VAL A 89 9.52 1.51 -12.03
CA VAL A 89 9.38 2.97 -12.23
C VAL A 89 10.74 3.65 -12.41
N ILE A 90 11.74 3.33 -11.58
CA ILE A 90 13.06 3.97 -11.65
C ILE A 90 13.85 3.59 -12.89
N THR A 91 13.55 2.49 -13.57
CA THR A 91 14.22 2.14 -14.85
C THR A 91 13.98 3.16 -15.94
N SER A 92 12.89 3.92 -15.86
CA SER A 92 12.58 5.03 -16.77
C SER A 92 13.19 6.38 -16.33
N GLY A 93 13.94 6.42 -15.23
CA GLY A 93 14.48 7.64 -14.63
C GLY A 93 13.45 8.44 -13.82
N ALA A 94 12.28 7.89 -13.56
CA ALA A 94 11.24 8.53 -12.75
C ALA A 94 11.55 8.42 -11.26
N SER A 95 11.08 9.40 -10.49
CA SER A 95 11.13 9.38 -9.02
C SER A 95 9.83 8.82 -8.46
N PRO A 96 9.87 7.88 -7.50
CA PRO A 96 8.67 7.41 -6.83
C PRO A 96 7.95 8.54 -6.10
N LEU A 97 6.65 8.68 -6.31
CA LEU A 97 5.83 9.71 -5.67
C LEU A 97 4.85 9.10 -4.66
N PHE A 98 4.09 8.13 -5.10
CA PHE A 98 3.09 7.45 -4.28
C PHE A 98 2.96 5.99 -4.67
N PHE A 99 2.36 5.24 -3.78
CA PHE A 99 2.03 3.84 -3.93
C PHE A 99 0.53 3.64 -3.65
N LEU A 100 -0.10 2.79 -4.43
CA LEU A 100 -1.45 2.28 -4.19
C LEU A 100 -1.35 0.77 -4.12
N GLU A 101 -2.04 0.16 -3.16
CA GLU A 101 -2.01 -1.28 -2.98
C GLU A 101 -3.40 -1.88 -3.20
N TYR A 102 -3.43 -3.16 -3.56
CA TYR A 102 -4.64 -3.96 -3.63
C TYR A 102 -4.39 -5.32 -3.00
N MET A 103 -5.13 -5.61 -1.93
CA MET A 103 -5.05 -6.88 -1.22
C MET A 103 -6.32 -7.69 -1.41
N ALA A 104 -6.26 -8.74 -2.22
CA ALA A 104 -7.36 -9.69 -2.39
C ALA A 104 -7.25 -10.81 -1.36
N THR A 105 -8.31 -11.02 -0.58
CA THR A 105 -8.36 -12.09 0.41
C THR A 105 -9.73 -12.76 0.44
N GLY A 106 -9.76 -14.05 0.73
CA GLY A 106 -11.03 -14.79 0.92
C GLY A 106 -11.74 -14.45 2.23
N ALA A 107 -10.97 -14.03 3.24
CA ALA A 107 -11.48 -13.58 4.53
C ALA A 107 -10.49 -12.59 5.15
N LEU A 108 -11.02 -11.56 5.80
CA LEU A 108 -10.21 -10.57 6.48
C LEU A 108 -9.50 -11.20 7.68
N THR A 109 -8.16 -11.19 7.65
CA THR A 109 -7.29 -11.60 8.75
C THR A 109 -6.51 -10.36 9.23
N PRO A 110 -7.06 -9.55 10.14
CA PRO A 110 -6.57 -8.20 10.41
C PRO A 110 -5.10 -8.15 10.84
N ASP A 111 -4.64 -9.12 11.61
CA ASP A 111 -3.26 -9.15 12.11
C ASP A 111 -2.22 -9.39 11.01
N ALA A 112 -2.45 -10.38 10.17
CA ALA A 112 -1.56 -10.69 9.05
C ALA A 112 -1.54 -9.54 8.04
N MET A 113 -2.71 -9.03 7.68
CA MET A 113 -2.86 -7.93 6.73
C MET A 113 -2.24 -6.62 7.25
N ALA A 114 -2.39 -6.32 8.55
CA ALA A 114 -1.73 -5.17 9.15
C ALA A 114 -0.21 -5.29 9.08
N THR A 115 0.33 -6.49 9.30
CA THR A 115 1.77 -6.76 9.17
C THR A 115 2.26 -6.57 7.72
N GLU A 116 1.46 -6.96 6.73
CA GLU A 116 1.77 -6.69 5.32
C GLU A 116 1.79 -5.18 5.02
N VAL A 117 0.78 -4.43 5.49
CA VAL A 117 0.72 -2.97 5.32
C VAL A 117 1.87 -2.26 6.04
N GLU A 118 2.30 -2.74 7.21
CA GLU A 118 3.50 -2.25 7.88
C GLU A 118 4.76 -2.45 7.02
N GLY A 119 4.88 -3.61 6.37
CA GLY A 119 5.94 -3.89 5.38
C GLY A 119 5.87 -2.97 4.16
N ILE A 120 4.68 -2.79 3.59
CA ILE A 120 4.46 -1.84 2.48
C ILE A 120 4.85 -0.42 2.90
N SER A 121 4.42 0.02 4.09
CA SER A 121 4.79 1.33 4.64
C SER A 121 6.30 1.48 4.82
N ALA A 122 6.99 0.42 5.27
CA ALA A 122 8.44 0.42 5.37
C ALA A 122 9.11 0.56 3.99
N GLY A 123 8.66 -0.19 2.99
CA GLY A 123 9.12 -0.08 1.61
C GLY A 123 8.89 1.31 1.02
N CYS A 124 7.73 1.91 1.28
CA CYS A 124 7.40 3.28 0.85
C CYS A 124 8.34 4.31 1.49
N ARG A 125 8.65 4.20 2.79
CA ARG A 125 9.61 5.09 3.45
C ARG A 125 11.02 4.93 2.87
N LEU A 126 11.46 3.70 2.59
CA LEU A 126 12.77 3.42 1.99
C LEU A 126 12.90 4.03 0.59
N SER A 127 11.85 4.03 -0.19
CA SER A 127 11.82 4.58 -1.56
C SER A 127 11.41 6.06 -1.63
N GLY A 128 11.02 6.65 -0.52
CA GLY A 128 10.59 8.05 -0.43
C GLY A 128 9.24 8.34 -1.09
N CYS A 129 8.40 7.33 -1.28
CA CYS A 129 7.03 7.51 -1.78
C CYS A 129 5.98 7.42 -0.66
N ALA A 130 4.81 8.00 -0.89
CA ALA A 130 3.71 7.95 0.05
C ALA A 130 2.80 6.73 -0.24
N LEU A 131 2.45 5.94 0.77
CA LEU A 131 1.33 5.01 0.66
C LEU A 131 0.04 5.83 0.69
N LEU A 132 -0.53 6.05 -0.49
CA LEU A 132 -1.61 7.03 -0.67
C LEU A 132 -2.99 6.43 -0.40
N GLY A 133 -3.09 5.12 -0.49
CA GLY A 133 -4.32 4.35 -0.27
C GLY A 133 -4.26 3.00 -0.95
N GLY A 134 -5.41 2.33 -0.96
CA GLY A 134 -5.56 1.02 -1.56
C GLY A 134 -6.90 0.39 -1.22
N GLU A 135 -7.04 -0.89 -1.50
CA GLU A 135 -8.25 -1.68 -1.23
C GLU A 135 -7.92 -3.10 -0.78
#